data_9f35822e4a9ffc448739a02ac80f48d8
#
_entry.id   9f35822e4a9ffc448739a02ac80f48d8
#
_cell.length_a   1.000
_cell.length_b   1.000
_cell.length_c   1.000
_cell.angle_alpha   90.00
_cell.angle_beta   90.00
_cell.angle_gamma   90.00
#
_symmetry.space_group_name_H-M   'P 1'
#
loop_
_entity.id
_entity.type
_entity.pdbx_description
1 polymer ?
#
loop_
_entity_poly.entity_id
_entity_poly.type
_entity_poly.pdbx_seq_one_letter_code
_entity_poly.pdbx_strand_id
1 'polypeptide(L)'
;PKMNKWRDMSQNTNYVLYKRDGCCMIGLGRGAKYGRCMGVLDPHHIKNRGAGGPDTKENTITLCRRHHDDAQSHRIPRHELYEILDQFYGYGIPEVM
;
A
#
# COMPACT_ATOMS: atom_id res chain seq x y z
N PRO A 1 20.75 1.67 21.51
CA PRO A 1 20.60 2.44 20.30
C PRO A 1 19.14 2.64 19.95
N LYS A 2 18.89 3.70 19.28
CA LYS A 2 17.54 3.98 18.83
C LYS A 2 17.08 2.96 17.80
N MET A 3 15.86 2.52 17.92
CA MET A 3 15.23 1.75 16.87
C MET A 3 14.87 2.68 15.74
N ASN A 4 15.29 2.34 14.55
CA ASN A 4 14.83 3.03 13.36
C ASN A 4 13.52 2.39 12.92
N LYS A 5 12.58 3.22 12.51
CA LYS A 5 11.28 2.72 12.11
C LYS A 5 11.39 1.65 11.03
N TRP A 6 12.23 1.88 10.03
CA TRP A 6 12.37 0.94 8.92
C TRP A 6 13.02 -0.37 9.33
N ARG A 7 13.75 -0.40 10.45
CA ARG A 7 14.36 -1.64 10.94
C ARG A 7 13.34 -2.62 11.49
N ASP A 8 12.17 -2.11 11.86
CA ASP A 8 11.08 -2.95 12.36
C ASP A 8 10.17 -3.45 11.25
N MET A 9 10.39 -2.99 10.02
CA MET A 9 9.60 -3.43 8.89
C MET A 9 10.12 -4.77 8.38
N SER A 10 9.20 -5.59 7.87
CA SER A 10 9.58 -6.86 7.26
C SER A 10 10.38 -6.61 5.98
N GLN A 11 11.03 -7.66 5.48
CA GLN A 11 11.71 -7.58 4.18
C GLN A 11 10.72 -7.21 3.08
N ASN A 12 9.50 -7.74 3.15
CA ASN A 12 8.47 -7.44 2.17
C ASN A 12 8.10 -5.95 2.17
N THR A 13 7.84 -5.38 3.34
CA THR A 13 7.45 -3.96 3.40
C THR A 13 8.59 -3.05 2.98
N ASN A 14 9.84 -3.41 3.32
CA ASN A 14 11.00 -2.67 2.84
C ASN A 14 11.13 -2.73 1.33
N TYR A 15 10.96 -3.93 0.75
CA TYR A 15 11.01 -4.10 -0.69
C TYR A 15 9.93 -3.26 -1.38
N VAL A 16 8.69 -3.36 -0.91
CA VAL A 16 7.57 -2.64 -1.50
C VAL A 16 7.79 -1.13 -1.46
N LEU A 17 8.18 -0.62 -0.29
CA LEU A 17 8.32 0.81 -0.10
C LEU A 17 9.50 1.40 -0.88
N TYR A 18 10.67 0.76 -0.80
CA TYR A 18 11.90 1.36 -1.30
C TYR A 18 12.33 0.85 -2.67
N LYS A 19 11.98 -0.38 -3.02
CA LYS A 19 12.47 -1.00 -4.26
C LYS A 19 11.42 -1.05 -5.34
N ARG A 20 10.20 -1.49 -4.99
CA ARG A 20 9.15 -1.66 -5.99
C ARG A 20 8.42 -0.36 -6.30
N ASP A 21 7.82 0.28 -5.27
CA ASP A 21 6.93 1.42 -5.49
C ASP A 21 7.65 2.77 -5.47
N GLY A 22 8.30 3.11 -4.39
CA GLY A 22 9.04 4.37 -4.26
C GLY A 22 8.19 5.62 -4.29
N CYS A 23 6.88 5.50 -4.41
CA CYS A 23 5.96 6.63 -4.45
C CYS A 23 4.58 6.17 -4.00
N CYS A 24 3.68 7.14 -3.77
CA CYS A 24 2.29 6.81 -3.46
C CYS A 24 1.60 6.26 -4.71
N MET A 25 1.15 5.02 -4.64
CA MET A 25 0.57 4.36 -5.80
C MET A 25 -0.81 4.91 -6.17
N ILE A 26 -1.53 5.51 -5.23
CA ILE A 26 -2.78 6.23 -5.54
C ILE A 26 -2.47 7.44 -6.41
N GLY A 27 -1.45 8.22 -6.04
CA GLY A 27 -1.05 9.37 -6.86
C GLY A 27 -0.65 8.96 -8.26
N LEU A 28 0.06 7.84 -8.38
CA LEU A 28 0.52 7.34 -9.67
C LEU A 28 -0.61 6.71 -10.48
N GLY A 29 -1.44 5.89 -9.85
CA GLY A 29 -2.43 5.07 -10.55
C GLY A 29 -3.82 5.70 -10.70
N ARG A 30 -4.17 6.65 -9.84
CA ARG A 30 -5.48 7.29 -9.85
C ARG A 30 -5.43 8.80 -9.93
N GLY A 31 -4.23 9.38 -9.99
CA GLY A 31 -4.06 10.82 -10.06
C GLY A 31 -4.74 11.51 -8.89
N ALA A 32 -5.58 12.51 -9.17
CA ALA A 32 -6.23 13.31 -8.15
C ALA A 32 -7.59 12.76 -7.70
N LYS A 33 -7.95 11.53 -8.08
CA LYS A 33 -9.27 10.98 -7.75
C LYS A 33 -9.58 11.05 -6.25
N TYR A 34 -8.59 10.78 -5.40
CA TYR A 34 -8.75 10.79 -3.95
C TYR A 34 -8.07 11.98 -3.30
N GLY A 35 -7.77 13.02 -4.08
CA GLY A 35 -7.12 14.21 -3.58
C GLY A 35 -5.59 14.10 -3.66
N ARG A 36 -4.93 15.18 -3.25
CA ARG A 36 -3.48 15.30 -3.36
C ARG A 36 -2.77 14.39 -2.37
N CYS A 37 -1.59 13.92 -2.77
CA CYS A 37 -0.72 13.21 -1.85
C CYS A 37 -0.18 14.16 -0.79
N MET A 38 -0.15 13.71 0.46
CA MET A 38 0.38 14.49 1.59
C MET A 38 1.03 13.57 2.59
N GLY A 39 2.15 14.03 3.12
CA GLY A 39 2.85 13.30 4.17
C GLY A 39 3.81 12.25 3.65
N VAL A 40 4.41 11.51 4.58
CA VAL A 40 5.42 10.51 4.27
C VAL A 40 4.79 9.28 3.63
N LEU A 41 5.64 8.48 2.98
CA LEU A 41 5.21 7.22 2.38
C LEU A 41 5.20 6.12 3.42
N ASP A 42 4.14 5.32 3.42
CA ASP A 42 3.99 4.17 4.31
C ASP A 42 3.64 2.93 3.51
N PRO A 43 4.13 1.74 3.90
CA PRO A 43 3.62 0.49 3.36
C PRO A 43 2.27 0.17 4.01
N HIS A 44 1.30 -0.24 3.22
CA HIS A 44 -0.05 -0.56 3.67
C HIS A 44 -0.41 -1.98 3.25
N HIS A 45 -0.84 -2.80 4.21
CA HIS A 45 -1.37 -4.12 3.90
C HIS A 45 -2.83 -3.94 3.50
N ILE A 46 -3.15 -4.31 2.26
CA ILE A 46 -4.49 -4.07 1.69
C ILE A 46 -5.53 -4.84 2.49
N LYS A 47 -5.33 -6.15 2.67
CA LYS A 47 -6.08 -6.91 3.65
C LYS A 47 -5.30 -6.86 4.94
N ASN A 48 -5.94 -6.35 5.99
CA ASN A 48 -5.30 -6.11 7.27
C ASN A 48 -4.71 -7.40 7.83
N ARG A 49 -3.50 -7.33 8.37
CA ARG A 49 -2.85 -8.50 8.97
C ARG A 49 -3.65 -9.08 10.12
N GLY A 50 -4.33 -8.24 10.90
CA GLY A 50 -5.21 -8.70 11.97
C GLY A 50 -6.41 -9.50 11.46
N ALA A 51 -6.79 -9.31 10.21
CA ALA A 51 -7.86 -10.06 9.55
C ALA A 51 -7.33 -11.21 8.71
N GLY A 52 -6.07 -11.61 8.91
CA GLY A 52 -5.46 -12.71 8.18
C GLY A 52 -4.80 -12.32 6.87
N GLY A 53 -4.59 -11.04 6.62
CA GLY A 53 -3.91 -10.58 5.41
C GLY A 53 -2.43 -10.92 5.45
N PRO A 54 -1.87 -11.53 4.37
CA PRO A 54 -0.47 -11.92 4.37
C PRO A 54 0.46 -10.74 4.20
N ASP A 55 1.70 -10.89 4.69
CA ASP A 55 2.76 -9.91 4.48
C ASP A 55 3.51 -10.27 3.20
N THR A 56 2.85 -10.05 2.06
CA THR A 56 3.37 -10.38 0.74
C THR A 56 3.28 -9.18 -0.17
N LYS A 57 4.09 -9.20 -1.23
CA LYS A 57 4.11 -8.10 -2.21
C LYS A 57 2.74 -7.92 -2.89
N GLU A 58 1.97 -8.99 -3.02
CA GLU A 58 0.65 -8.95 -3.65
C GLU A 58 -0.40 -8.31 -2.75
N ASN A 59 -0.13 -8.19 -1.46
CA ASN A 59 -1.06 -7.62 -0.48
C ASN A 59 -0.54 -6.33 0.15
N THR A 60 0.54 -5.76 -0.37
CA THR A 60 1.17 -4.59 0.21
C THR A 60 1.34 -3.52 -0.86
N ILE A 61 1.00 -2.28 -0.52
CA ILE A 61 1.06 -1.15 -1.45
C ILE A 61 1.60 0.07 -0.70
N THR A 62 2.35 0.92 -1.40
CA THR A 62 2.88 2.14 -0.81
C THR A 62 1.91 3.29 -1.00
N LEU A 63 1.57 3.96 0.08
CA LEU A 63 0.66 5.10 0.08
C LEU A 63 1.27 6.24 0.88
N CYS A 64 0.95 7.48 0.48
CA CYS A 64 1.28 8.62 1.32
C CYS A 64 0.40 8.58 2.57
N ARG A 65 0.78 9.36 3.59
CA ARG A 65 0.06 9.35 4.87
C ARG A 65 -1.44 9.60 4.69
N ARG A 66 -1.78 10.59 3.85
CA ARG A 66 -3.18 10.92 3.61
C ARG A 66 -3.95 9.76 3.00
N HIS A 67 -3.42 9.17 1.93
CA HIS A 67 -4.11 8.07 1.25
C HIS A 67 -4.07 6.79 2.06
N HIS A 68 -3.04 6.61 2.91
CA HIS A 68 -3.00 5.51 3.86
C HIS A 68 -4.18 5.60 4.84
N ASP A 69 -4.44 6.79 5.36
CA ASP A 69 -5.58 7.00 6.26
C ASP A 69 -6.90 6.75 5.51
N ASP A 70 -7.01 7.18 4.28
CA ASP A 70 -8.20 6.94 3.46
C ASP A 70 -8.40 5.45 3.19
N ALA A 71 -7.33 4.71 2.97
CA ALA A 71 -7.42 3.26 2.77
C ALA A 71 -7.83 2.55 4.06
N GLN A 72 -7.30 2.98 5.20
CA GLN A 72 -7.66 2.39 6.48
C GLN A 72 -9.11 2.63 6.85
N SER A 73 -9.68 3.78 6.48
CA SER A 73 -11.08 4.11 6.72
C SER A 73 -12.01 3.56 5.64
N HIS A 74 -11.47 2.84 4.66
CA HIS A 74 -12.20 2.30 3.51
C HIS A 74 -12.81 3.36 2.60
N ARG A 75 -12.36 4.60 2.69
CA ARG A 75 -12.71 5.61 1.69
C ARG A 75 -12.14 5.21 0.34
N ILE A 76 -10.94 4.60 0.34
CA ILE A 76 -10.40 3.94 -0.84
C ILE A 76 -10.66 2.46 -0.67
N PRO A 77 -11.51 1.85 -1.51
CA PRO A 77 -11.86 0.43 -1.32
C PRO A 77 -10.69 -0.49 -1.68
N ARG A 78 -10.65 -1.66 -1.02
CA ARG A 78 -9.58 -2.62 -1.22
C ARG A 78 -9.43 -3.05 -2.67
N HIS A 79 -10.54 -3.29 -3.36
CA HIS A 79 -10.45 -3.78 -4.74
C HIS A 79 -9.71 -2.79 -5.64
N GLU A 80 -9.84 -1.50 -5.38
CA GLU A 80 -9.15 -0.50 -6.18
C GLU A 80 -7.64 -0.56 -5.95
N LEU A 81 -7.21 -0.82 -4.71
CA LEU A 81 -5.79 -0.99 -4.42
C LEU A 81 -5.23 -2.23 -5.11
N TYR A 82 -5.98 -3.33 -5.10
CA TYR A 82 -5.57 -4.53 -5.83
C TYR A 82 -5.53 -4.29 -7.35
N GLU A 83 -6.48 -3.50 -7.86
CA GLU A 83 -6.49 -3.14 -9.28
C GLU A 83 -5.24 -2.36 -9.67
N ILE A 84 -4.79 -1.46 -8.81
CA ILE A 84 -3.56 -0.71 -9.07
C ILE A 84 -2.36 -1.65 -9.14
N LEU A 85 -2.23 -2.57 -8.19
CA LEU A 85 -1.13 -3.52 -8.20
C LEU A 85 -1.19 -4.42 -9.46
N ASP A 86 -2.38 -4.82 -9.86
CA ASP A 86 -2.52 -5.60 -11.10
C ASP A 86 -2.13 -4.78 -12.32
N GLN A 87 -2.54 -3.52 -12.36
CA GLN A 87 -2.23 -2.63 -13.48
C GLN A 87 -0.72 -2.44 -13.65
N PHE A 88 0.01 -2.27 -12.55
CA PHE A 88 1.44 -1.97 -12.63
C PHE A 88 2.33 -3.20 -12.59
N TYR A 89 1.89 -4.28 -11.95
CA TYR A 89 2.75 -5.44 -11.70
C TYR A 89 2.15 -6.76 -12.17
N GLY A 90 0.89 -6.78 -12.57
CA GLY A 90 0.27 -7.99 -13.11
C GLY A 90 0.00 -9.07 -12.08
N TYR A 91 -0.27 -8.71 -10.81
CA TYR A 91 -0.47 -9.71 -9.76
C TYR A 91 -1.84 -10.39 -9.78
N GLY A 92 -2.79 -9.86 -10.55
CA GLY A 92 -4.17 -10.32 -10.48
C GLY A 92 -4.92 -9.67 -9.34
N ILE A 93 -6.23 -9.88 -9.32
CA ILE A 93 -7.11 -9.31 -8.30
C ILE A 93 -7.73 -10.47 -7.54
N PRO A 94 -7.59 -10.52 -6.19
CA PRO A 94 -8.18 -11.60 -5.41
C PRO A 94 -9.70 -11.63 -5.59
N GLU A 95 -10.25 -12.84 -5.70
CA GLU A 95 -11.70 -13.01 -5.84
C GLU A 95 -12.44 -12.66 -4.56
N VAL A 96 -11.84 -12.95 -3.42
CA VAL A 96 -12.43 -12.69 -2.10
C VAL A 96 -11.54 -11.70 -1.37
N MET A 97 -12.10 -10.57 -1.00
CA MET A 97 -11.36 -9.51 -0.34
C MET A 97 -11.89 -9.23 1.06
#